data_c3cc80c328a0fd23456e2249bef44838
#
_entry.id   c3cc80c328a0fd23456e2249bef44838
#
_cell.length_a   1.000
_cell.length_b   1.000
_cell.length_c   1.000
_cell.angle_alpha   90.00
_cell.angle_beta   90.00
_cell.angle_gamma   90.00
#
_symmetry.space_group_name_H-M   'P 1'
#
loop_
_entity.id
_entity.type
_entity.pdbx_description
1 polymer ?
#
loop_
_entity_poly.entity_id
_entity_poly.type
_entity_poly.pdbx_seq_one_letter_code
_entity_poly.pdbx_strand_id
1 'polypeptide(L)'
;DVERSRGLGDVYKRQLYDTDFEGQEPLIDGLLYPGAYLLAGSPKVGKSFLMAQLAYQVSTGLPLWGYKVRKTGVLYFALEDNYARLQRRLFRMFGAEAAENLYFATHCKTANSGLEDQIRSFMKEHPNTGLIIIDTLKRVREVGGADFSYSSDYDIVARLKTVADSYKVTMVIVHHTRKLAADDKFDMIAGTNGLLGAADGGFVLSKEKRTSNAAVLDVTGRDQEDQRLHLTKNPETLVW
;
A
#
# COMPACT_ATOMS: atom_id res chain seq x y z
N ASP A 1 -26.96 35.89 2.94
CA ASP A 1 -27.78 34.71 2.52
C ASP A 1 -27.06 34.04 1.36
N VAL A 2 -26.30 33.01 1.64
CA VAL A 2 -25.71 32.18 0.59
C VAL A 2 -26.75 31.12 0.22
N GLU A 3 -27.40 31.33 -0.92
CA GLU A 3 -28.27 30.35 -1.51
C GLU A 3 -27.47 29.06 -1.78
N ARG A 4 -27.74 28.01 -1.00
CA ARG A 4 -27.10 26.71 -1.20
C ARG A 4 -27.67 26.13 -2.51
N SER A 5 -26.86 26.16 -3.57
CA SER A 5 -27.15 25.44 -4.81
C SER A 5 -27.29 23.94 -4.48
N ARG A 6 -28.49 23.42 -4.73
CA ARG A 6 -28.83 22.01 -4.56
C ARG A 6 -28.27 21.24 -5.76
N GLY A 7 -27.12 20.60 -5.66
CA GLY A 7 -26.72 19.63 -6.67
C GLY A 7 -25.25 19.40 -6.92
N LEU A 8 -24.42 20.40 -6.88
CA LEU A 8 -22.96 20.27 -6.98
C LEU A 8 -22.37 20.92 -5.73
N GLY A 9 -21.43 20.27 -5.09
CA GLY A 9 -20.71 20.83 -3.94
C GLY A 9 -19.76 21.95 -4.39
N ASP A 10 -20.30 23.05 -4.91
CA ASP A 10 -19.54 24.17 -5.43
C ASP A 10 -18.81 24.89 -4.29
N VAL A 11 -17.50 24.77 -4.28
CA VAL A 11 -16.63 25.50 -3.35
C VAL A 11 -15.84 26.52 -4.16
N TYR A 12 -16.05 27.82 -3.87
CA TYR A 12 -15.28 28.87 -4.52
C TYR A 12 -13.81 28.80 -4.04
N LYS A 13 -12.85 29.12 -4.94
CA LYS A 13 -11.41 29.13 -4.66
C LYS A 13 -11.07 29.84 -3.34
N ARG A 14 -11.72 30.96 -3.03
CA ARG A 14 -11.55 31.70 -1.76
C ARG A 14 -11.96 30.86 -0.56
N GLN A 15 -13.06 30.13 -0.64
CA GLN A 15 -13.52 29.25 0.45
C GLN A 15 -12.58 28.09 0.68
N LEU A 16 -11.91 27.58 -0.38
CA LEU A 16 -10.86 26.57 -0.23
C LEU A 16 -9.66 27.10 0.58
N TYR A 17 -9.28 28.38 0.40
CA TYR A 17 -8.19 28.99 1.15
C TYR A 17 -8.59 29.39 2.57
N ASP A 18 -9.86 29.77 2.78
CA ASP A 18 -10.37 30.22 4.08
C ASP A 18 -10.86 29.03 4.94
N THR A 19 -10.93 27.81 4.38
CA THR A 19 -11.31 26.60 5.11
C THR A 19 -10.06 25.90 5.62
N ASP A 20 -9.96 25.75 6.91
CA ASP A 20 -8.93 24.91 7.54
C ASP A 20 -9.32 23.43 7.35
N PHE A 21 -8.82 22.85 6.26
CA PHE A 21 -8.93 21.42 6.07
C PHE A 21 -7.90 20.78 6.99
N GLU A 22 -8.33 19.96 7.95
CA GLU A 22 -7.42 19.15 8.73
C GLU A 22 -6.46 18.44 7.78
N GLY A 23 -5.21 18.89 7.75
CA GLY A 23 -4.16 18.35 6.89
C GLY A 23 -4.03 16.85 7.12
N GLN A 24 -4.00 16.09 6.06
CA GLN A 24 -3.73 14.66 6.19
C GLN A 24 -2.25 14.50 6.53
N GLU A 25 -1.97 14.22 7.81
CA GLU A 25 -0.59 13.95 8.23
C GLU A 25 -0.01 12.77 7.43
N PRO A 26 1.19 12.92 6.85
CA PRO A 26 1.84 11.83 6.14
C PRO A 26 2.08 10.64 7.07
N LEU A 27 1.94 9.43 6.54
CA LEU A 27 2.37 8.23 7.25
C LEU A 27 3.90 8.14 7.30
N ILE A 28 4.53 8.48 6.17
CA ILE A 28 5.97 8.65 6.04
C ILE A 28 6.20 9.96 5.29
N ASP A 29 6.75 10.93 5.99
CA ASP A 29 6.93 12.28 5.47
C ASP A 29 7.80 12.30 4.22
N GLY A 30 7.30 12.92 3.14
CA GLY A 30 7.95 12.95 1.83
C GLY A 30 7.90 11.65 1.02
N LEU A 31 7.26 10.57 1.53
CA LEU A 31 7.23 9.28 0.84
C LEU A 31 5.83 8.65 0.75
N LEU A 32 5.01 8.71 1.80
CA LEU A 32 3.75 7.96 1.86
C LEU A 32 2.68 8.72 2.66
N TYR A 33 1.59 9.04 1.99
CA TYR A 33 0.47 9.81 2.51
C TYR A 33 -0.78 8.93 2.66
N PRO A 34 -1.84 9.39 3.35
CA PRO A 34 -3.13 8.71 3.30
C PRO A 34 -3.64 8.56 1.86
N GLY A 35 -4.22 7.41 1.54
CA GLY A 35 -4.67 7.06 0.19
C GLY A 35 -4.30 5.63 -0.19
N ALA A 36 -4.55 5.25 -1.44
CA ALA A 36 -4.26 3.90 -1.95
C ALA A 36 -3.04 3.92 -2.89
N TYR A 37 -2.11 3.02 -2.66
CA TYR A 37 -0.86 2.90 -3.41
C TYR A 37 -0.65 1.48 -3.91
N LEU A 38 -0.05 1.35 -5.09
CA LEU A 38 0.34 0.06 -5.65
C LEU A 38 1.84 -0.19 -5.39
N LEU A 39 2.21 -1.35 -4.84
CA LEU A 39 3.59 -1.82 -4.86
C LEU A 39 3.72 -2.93 -5.91
N ALA A 40 4.39 -2.64 -7.00
CA ALA A 40 4.61 -3.58 -8.08
C ALA A 40 6.06 -4.08 -8.15
N GLY A 41 6.25 -5.21 -8.78
CA GLY A 41 7.57 -5.80 -9.03
C GLY A 41 7.49 -7.27 -9.42
N SER A 42 8.56 -7.77 -10.04
CA SER A 42 8.63 -9.15 -10.49
C SER A 42 8.47 -10.15 -9.32
N PRO A 43 8.02 -11.37 -9.58
CA PRO A 43 7.96 -12.42 -8.56
C PRO A 43 9.34 -12.64 -7.91
N LYS A 44 9.35 -12.79 -6.58
CA LYS A 44 10.55 -13.04 -5.76
C LYS A 44 11.57 -11.90 -5.72
N VAL A 45 11.21 -10.68 -6.15
CA VAL A 45 12.09 -9.50 -6.06
C VAL A 45 12.32 -9.02 -4.61
N GLY A 46 11.41 -9.36 -3.70
CA GLY A 46 11.51 -9.02 -2.27
C GLY A 46 10.39 -8.13 -1.73
N LYS A 47 9.27 -7.98 -2.46
CA LYS A 47 8.12 -7.15 -2.05
C LYS A 47 7.61 -7.47 -0.65
N SER A 48 7.37 -8.75 -0.33
CA SER A 48 6.84 -9.14 0.99
C SER A 48 7.84 -8.89 2.14
N PHE A 49 9.15 -8.87 1.88
CA PHE A 49 10.14 -8.41 2.86
C PHE A 49 10.06 -6.90 3.07
N LEU A 50 9.91 -6.14 1.98
CA LEU A 50 9.71 -4.70 2.04
C LEU A 50 8.42 -4.34 2.79
N MET A 51 7.33 -5.07 2.54
CA MET A 51 6.06 -4.87 3.24
C MET A 51 6.14 -5.22 4.73
N ALA A 52 6.84 -6.29 5.09
CA ALA A 52 7.09 -6.64 6.48
C ALA A 52 7.93 -5.57 7.21
N GLN A 53 8.94 -5.01 6.53
CA GLN A 53 9.74 -3.91 7.05
C GLN A 53 8.91 -2.65 7.25
N LEU A 54 8.14 -2.24 6.24
CA LEU A 54 7.24 -1.08 6.31
C LEU A 54 6.25 -1.24 7.48
N ALA A 55 5.61 -2.41 7.58
CA ALA A 55 4.65 -2.72 8.64
C ALA A 55 5.27 -2.61 10.03
N TYR A 56 6.46 -3.17 10.21
CA TYR A 56 7.19 -3.11 11.49
C TYR A 56 7.59 -1.68 11.85
N GLN A 57 8.17 -0.92 10.90
CA GLN A 57 8.61 0.44 11.17
C GLN A 57 7.45 1.40 11.43
N VAL A 58 6.33 1.24 10.74
CA VAL A 58 5.11 2.02 11.04
C VAL A 58 4.53 1.66 12.40
N SER A 59 4.47 0.38 12.77
CA SER A 59 3.93 -0.03 14.06
C SER A 59 4.80 0.38 15.26
N THR A 60 6.10 0.55 15.05
CA THR A 60 7.06 0.95 16.09
C THR A 60 7.39 2.44 16.06
N GLY A 61 7.20 3.12 14.92
CA GLY A 61 7.60 4.51 14.71
C GLY A 61 9.09 4.68 14.41
N LEU A 62 9.79 3.59 14.06
CA LEU A 62 11.20 3.64 13.66
C LEU A 62 11.33 4.25 12.25
N PRO A 63 12.38 5.06 12.00
CA PRO A 63 12.59 5.67 10.69
C PRO A 63 12.76 4.62 9.59
N LEU A 64 12.20 4.90 8.39
CA LEU A 64 12.40 4.10 7.19
C LEU A 64 13.39 4.84 6.27
N TRP A 65 14.58 4.30 6.05
CA TRP A 65 15.64 4.90 5.18
C TRP A 65 15.94 6.38 5.45
N GLY A 66 15.81 6.81 6.71
CA GLY A 66 15.98 8.21 7.12
C GLY A 66 14.71 9.06 7.07
N TYR A 67 13.64 8.57 6.48
CA TYR A 67 12.34 9.25 6.51
C TYR A 67 11.69 9.12 7.90
N LYS A 68 11.05 10.21 8.34
CA LYS A 68 10.27 10.21 9.57
C LYS A 68 8.99 9.40 9.38
N VAL A 69 8.74 8.47 10.29
CA VAL A 69 7.57 7.57 10.26
C VAL A 69 6.61 7.93 11.41
N ARG A 70 5.35 8.09 11.09
CA ARG A 70 4.29 8.25 12.09
C ARG A 70 3.93 6.89 12.67
N LYS A 71 4.09 6.72 13.99
CA LYS A 71 3.71 5.49 14.69
C LYS A 71 2.20 5.31 14.70
N THR A 72 1.71 4.21 14.13
CA THR A 72 0.28 3.88 14.10
C THR A 72 0.07 2.35 14.11
N GLY A 73 -1.18 1.92 14.25
CA GLY A 73 -1.56 0.53 14.04
C GLY A 73 -1.43 0.11 12.56
N VAL A 74 -1.15 -1.16 12.33
CA VAL A 74 -0.97 -1.75 11.00
C VAL A 74 -1.79 -3.02 10.87
N LEU A 75 -2.60 -3.12 9.81
CA LEU A 75 -3.24 -4.36 9.38
C LEU A 75 -2.53 -4.91 8.14
N TYR A 76 -1.94 -6.10 8.24
CA TYR A 76 -1.25 -6.74 7.13
C TYR A 76 -1.94 -8.04 6.72
N PHE A 77 -2.62 -8.01 5.58
CA PHE A 77 -3.14 -9.20 4.89
C PHE A 77 -2.02 -9.89 4.12
N ALA A 78 -1.35 -10.87 4.75
CA ALA A 78 -0.25 -11.64 4.18
C ALA A 78 -0.81 -12.93 3.53
N LEU A 79 -1.55 -12.78 2.42
CA LEU A 79 -2.40 -13.82 1.83
C LEU A 79 -1.65 -14.89 1.04
N GLU A 80 -0.35 -14.71 0.80
CA GLU A 80 0.54 -15.71 0.19
C GLU A 80 1.39 -16.45 1.22
N ASP A 81 1.22 -16.12 2.50
CA ASP A 81 1.98 -16.67 3.61
C ASP A 81 1.12 -17.53 4.56
N ASN A 82 1.78 -18.21 5.47
CA ASN A 82 1.19 -18.80 6.66
C ASN A 82 1.90 -18.26 7.92
N TYR A 83 1.26 -18.41 9.07
CA TYR A 83 1.77 -17.85 10.33
C TYR A 83 3.18 -18.36 10.69
N ALA A 84 3.51 -19.63 10.43
CA ALA A 84 4.83 -20.17 10.71
C ALA A 84 5.93 -19.54 9.83
N ARG A 85 5.61 -19.20 8.57
CA ARG A 85 6.53 -18.51 7.67
C ARG A 85 6.68 -17.04 8.06
N LEU A 86 5.59 -16.38 8.41
CA LEU A 86 5.61 -15.00 8.92
C LEU A 86 6.44 -14.89 10.19
N GLN A 87 6.22 -15.78 11.17
CA GLN A 87 6.97 -15.81 12.41
C GLN A 87 8.48 -15.92 12.17
N ARG A 88 8.90 -16.90 11.35
CA ARG A 88 10.34 -17.07 11.02
C ARG A 88 10.92 -15.87 10.29
N ARG A 89 10.16 -15.24 9.40
CA ARG A 89 10.55 -14.04 8.66
C ARG A 89 10.76 -12.87 9.61
N LEU A 90 9.74 -12.56 10.41
CA LEU A 90 9.77 -11.44 11.36
C LEU A 90 10.88 -11.61 12.39
N PHE A 91 11.04 -12.82 12.94
CA PHE A 91 12.12 -13.11 13.88
C PHE A 91 13.50 -12.89 13.26
N ARG A 92 13.68 -13.33 12.00
CA ARG A 92 14.95 -13.10 11.28
C ARG A 92 15.20 -11.62 11.01
N MET A 93 14.15 -10.85 10.69
CA MET A 93 14.27 -9.44 10.32
C MET A 93 14.45 -8.54 11.54
N PHE A 94 13.75 -8.79 12.63
CA PHE A 94 13.59 -7.86 13.75
C PHE A 94 13.86 -8.47 15.11
N GLY A 95 14.18 -9.76 15.19
CA GLY A 95 14.37 -10.46 16.45
C GLY A 95 13.04 -10.76 17.17
N ALA A 96 13.10 -10.83 18.49
CA ALA A 96 11.96 -11.17 19.35
C ALA A 96 11.18 -9.95 19.87
N GLU A 97 11.52 -8.75 19.44
CA GLU A 97 10.85 -7.53 19.92
C GLU A 97 9.38 -7.51 19.48
N ALA A 98 8.48 -7.27 20.42
CA ALA A 98 7.06 -7.19 20.17
C ALA A 98 6.68 -5.85 19.51
N ALA A 99 5.86 -5.91 18.48
CA ALA A 99 5.18 -4.75 17.90
C ALA A 99 3.69 -4.87 18.23
N GLU A 100 3.24 -4.17 19.28
CA GLU A 100 1.89 -4.34 19.88
C GLU A 100 0.74 -3.96 18.93
N ASN A 101 1.00 -3.08 17.96
CA ASN A 101 -0.02 -2.56 17.03
C ASN A 101 0.14 -3.12 15.60
N LEU A 102 0.74 -4.31 15.45
CA LEU A 102 0.95 -4.97 14.17
C LEU A 102 0.11 -6.24 14.09
N TYR A 103 -0.93 -6.19 13.27
CA TYR A 103 -1.91 -7.26 13.10
C TYR A 103 -1.71 -7.97 11.78
N PHE A 104 -1.73 -9.31 11.78
CA PHE A 104 -1.60 -10.14 10.60
C PHE A 104 -2.83 -10.98 10.35
N ALA A 105 -3.25 -11.05 9.07
CA ALA A 105 -4.24 -11.98 8.60
C ALA A 105 -3.70 -12.77 7.38
N THR A 106 -3.77 -14.08 7.42
CA THR A 106 -3.38 -14.95 6.30
C THR A 106 -4.56 -15.34 5.40
N HIS A 107 -5.76 -14.93 5.77
CA HIS A 107 -7.00 -15.14 5.04
C HIS A 107 -7.86 -13.89 5.12
N CYS A 108 -8.62 -13.62 4.06
CA CYS A 108 -9.64 -12.58 4.04
C CYS A 108 -10.77 -12.98 3.09
N LYS A 109 -11.85 -12.21 3.12
CA LYS A 109 -12.90 -12.28 2.11
C LYS A 109 -12.38 -11.71 0.78
N THR A 110 -12.99 -12.12 -0.34
CA THR A 110 -12.70 -11.51 -1.65
C THR A 110 -13.40 -10.15 -1.79
N ALA A 111 -13.01 -9.38 -2.78
CA ALA A 111 -13.56 -8.04 -3.01
C ALA A 111 -15.09 -8.04 -3.15
N ASN A 112 -15.67 -9.05 -3.80
CA ASN A 112 -17.14 -9.14 -3.96
C ASN A 112 -17.84 -9.92 -2.84
N SER A 113 -17.09 -10.53 -1.93
CA SER A 113 -17.67 -11.30 -0.80
C SER A 113 -17.58 -10.58 0.55
N GLY A 114 -17.20 -9.28 0.58
CA GLY A 114 -17.23 -8.44 1.77
C GLY A 114 -15.87 -8.13 2.39
N LEU A 115 -14.79 -8.06 1.59
CA LEU A 115 -13.47 -7.60 2.04
C LEU A 115 -13.55 -6.21 2.67
N GLU A 116 -14.26 -5.29 2.04
CA GLU A 116 -14.41 -3.91 2.53
C GLU A 116 -15.10 -3.86 3.89
N ASP A 117 -16.14 -4.68 4.10
CA ASP A 117 -16.83 -4.75 5.39
C ASP A 117 -15.94 -5.36 6.46
N GLN A 118 -15.11 -6.33 6.09
CA GLN A 118 -14.10 -6.90 7.00
C GLN A 118 -13.08 -5.83 7.42
N ILE A 119 -12.58 -5.03 6.49
CA ILE A 119 -11.69 -3.91 6.79
C ILE A 119 -12.39 -2.87 7.67
N ARG A 120 -13.64 -2.48 7.33
CA ARG A 120 -14.42 -1.51 8.11
C ARG A 120 -14.68 -1.98 9.55
N SER A 121 -14.94 -3.28 9.73
CA SER A 121 -15.11 -3.85 11.08
C SER A 121 -13.81 -3.78 11.86
N PHE A 122 -12.68 -4.14 11.25
CA PHE A 122 -11.37 -4.02 11.88
C PHE A 122 -11.05 -2.57 12.28
N MET A 123 -11.31 -1.61 11.40
CA MET A 123 -11.06 -0.18 11.67
C MET A 123 -11.89 0.36 12.84
N LYS A 124 -13.10 -0.17 13.06
CA LYS A 124 -13.94 0.20 14.23
C LYS A 124 -13.35 -0.33 15.54
N GLU A 125 -12.78 -1.53 15.51
CA GLU A 125 -12.15 -2.16 16.69
C GLU A 125 -10.76 -1.57 16.96
N HIS A 126 -10.06 -1.11 15.92
CA HIS A 126 -8.69 -0.59 15.97
C HIS A 126 -8.59 0.82 15.32
N PRO A 127 -9.20 1.85 15.92
CA PRO A 127 -9.32 3.18 15.31
C PRO A 127 -7.97 3.90 15.08
N ASN A 128 -6.91 3.48 15.78
CA ASN A 128 -5.55 4.02 15.61
C ASN A 128 -4.78 3.39 14.44
N THR A 129 -5.43 2.58 13.60
CA THR A 129 -4.78 1.99 12.42
C THR A 129 -4.57 3.07 11.35
N GLY A 130 -3.33 3.24 10.91
CA GLY A 130 -2.96 4.18 9.84
C GLY A 130 -2.42 3.53 8.58
N LEU A 131 -2.11 2.21 8.63
CA LEU A 131 -1.61 1.46 7.49
C LEU A 131 -2.36 0.14 7.30
N ILE A 132 -2.78 -0.11 6.07
CA ILE A 132 -3.34 -1.40 5.65
C ILE A 132 -2.49 -1.92 4.48
N ILE A 133 -2.02 -3.16 4.56
CA ILE A 133 -1.24 -3.82 3.50
C ILE A 133 -2.02 -5.02 2.99
N ILE A 134 -2.17 -5.13 1.66
CA ILE A 134 -2.80 -6.29 0.99
C ILE A 134 -1.74 -6.96 0.09
N ASP A 135 -1.24 -8.10 0.51
CA ASP A 135 -0.22 -8.88 -0.22
C ASP A 135 -0.78 -10.27 -0.58
N THR A 136 -1.41 -10.43 -1.76
CA THR A 136 -1.41 -9.58 -2.95
C THR A 136 -2.83 -9.31 -3.47
N LEU A 137 -2.98 -8.31 -4.37
CA LEU A 137 -4.24 -8.04 -5.10
C LEU A 137 -4.85 -9.30 -5.72
N LYS A 138 -4.02 -10.16 -6.28
CA LYS A 138 -4.45 -11.44 -6.88
C LYS A 138 -5.26 -12.32 -5.93
N ARG A 139 -4.99 -12.27 -4.63
CA ARG A 139 -5.63 -13.11 -3.61
C ARG A 139 -6.99 -12.60 -3.16
N VAL A 140 -7.27 -11.33 -3.38
CA VAL A 140 -8.58 -10.73 -3.05
C VAL A 140 -9.54 -10.71 -4.24
N ARG A 141 -9.09 -11.13 -5.42
CA ARG A 141 -9.95 -11.38 -6.58
C ARG A 141 -10.81 -12.63 -6.35
N GLU A 142 -11.94 -12.69 -7.01
CA GLU A 142 -12.72 -13.93 -7.07
C GLU A 142 -12.04 -15.01 -7.92
N VAL A 143 -12.19 -16.25 -7.47
CA VAL A 143 -11.76 -17.43 -8.22
C VAL A 143 -12.98 -17.96 -8.96
N GLY A 144 -13.06 -17.71 -10.28
CA GLY A 144 -14.06 -18.35 -11.11
C GLY A 144 -14.88 -17.41 -12.00
N GLY A 145 -14.42 -17.20 -13.21
CA GLY A 145 -15.13 -16.55 -14.30
C GLY A 145 -14.19 -16.28 -15.48
N ALA A 146 -14.64 -16.52 -16.72
CA ALA A 146 -13.85 -16.35 -17.93
C ALA A 146 -13.51 -14.88 -18.25
N ASP A 147 -14.06 -13.92 -17.51
CA ASP A 147 -13.85 -12.48 -17.66
C ASP A 147 -12.99 -11.91 -16.52
N PHE A 148 -11.76 -12.39 -16.38
CA PHE A 148 -10.72 -11.67 -15.63
C PHE A 148 -10.27 -10.45 -16.44
N SER A 149 -11.17 -9.49 -16.59
CA SER A 149 -10.87 -8.28 -17.32
C SER A 149 -10.09 -7.32 -16.41
N TYR A 150 -9.25 -6.55 -17.04
CA TYR A 150 -8.56 -5.39 -16.48
C TYR A 150 -9.49 -4.43 -15.70
N SER A 151 -10.76 -4.27 -16.14
CA SER A 151 -11.79 -3.53 -15.43
C SER A 151 -11.99 -4.01 -13.99
N SER A 152 -11.89 -5.33 -13.75
CA SER A 152 -12.04 -5.90 -12.40
C SER A 152 -10.95 -5.43 -11.42
N ASP A 153 -9.68 -5.35 -11.84
CA ASP A 153 -8.59 -4.87 -10.96
C ASP A 153 -8.70 -3.39 -10.66
N TYR A 154 -9.02 -2.60 -11.69
CA TYR A 154 -9.27 -1.17 -11.55
C TYR A 154 -10.39 -0.92 -10.53
N ASP A 155 -11.52 -1.61 -10.68
CA ASP A 155 -12.68 -1.46 -9.80
C ASP A 155 -12.36 -1.87 -8.35
N ILE A 156 -11.60 -2.95 -8.16
CA ILE A 156 -11.16 -3.38 -6.82
C ILE A 156 -10.27 -2.30 -6.18
N VAL A 157 -9.28 -1.78 -6.90
CA VAL A 157 -8.39 -0.73 -6.37
C VAL A 157 -9.16 0.55 -6.08
N ALA A 158 -10.09 0.98 -6.97
CA ALA A 158 -10.92 2.15 -6.76
C ALA A 158 -11.83 2.03 -5.51
N ARG A 159 -12.41 0.85 -5.28
CA ARG A 159 -13.21 0.58 -4.07
C ARG A 159 -12.36 0.58 -2.80
N LEU A 160 -11.18 -0.05 -2.84
CA LEU A 160 -10.23 -0.04 -1.73
C LEU A 160 -9.73 1.37 -1.43
N LYS A 161 -9.49 2.19 -2.47
CA LYS A 161 -9.18 3.61 -2.31
C LYS A 161 -10.31 4.35 -1.59
N THR A 162 -11.58 4.13 -1.95
CA THR A 162 -12.71 4.73 -1.26
C THR A 162 -12.73 4.39 0.25
N VAL A 163 -12.32 3.18 0.61
CA VAL A 163 -12.15 2.79 2.02
C VAL A 163 -11.00 3.55 2.66
N ALA A 164 -9.83 3.61 2.01
CA ALA A 164 -8.67 4.34 2.52
C ALA A 164 -8.99 5.83 2.76
N ASP A 165 -9.64 6.47 1.80
CA ASP A 165 -10.05 7.88 1.88
C ASP A 165 -11.04 8.12 3.04
N SER A 166 -12.03 7.21 3.22
CA SER A 166 -13.05 7.36 4.27
C SER A 166 -12.48 7.28 5.69
N TYR A 167 -11.39 6.54 5.88
CA TYR A 167 -10.71 6.42 7.18
C TYR A 167 -9.45 7.28 7.28
N LYS A 168 -9.09 8.03 6.23
CA LYS A 168 -7.85 8.82 6.13
C LYS A 168 -6.61 7.97 6.45
N VAL A 169 -6.55 6.74 5.92
CA VAL A 169 -5.45 5.79 6.13
C VAL A 169 -4.68 5.53 4.85
N THR A 170 -3.46 5.08 5.00
CA THR A 170 -2.65 4.60 3.88
C THR A 170 -2.95 3.13 3.60
N MET A 171 -3.21 2.78 2.35
CA MET A 171 -3.37 1.40 1.91
C MET A 171 -2.33 1.07 0.84
N VAL A 172 -1.52 0.04 1.07
CA VAL A 172 -0.54 -0.45 0.09
C VAL A 172 -0.99 -1.81 -0.44
N ILE A 173 -1.22 -1.88 -1.75
CA ILE A 173 -1.70 -3.06 -2.45
C ILE A 173 -0.58 -3.63 -3.29
N VAL A 174 -0.13 -4.84 -2.96
CA VAL A 174 0.97 -5.51 -3.66
C VAL A 174 0.46 -6.17 -4.94
N HIS A 175 1.16 -5.90 -6.04
CA HIS A 175 0.85 -6.43 -7.35
C HIS A 175 2.10 -6.99 -8.05
N HIS A 176 1.90 -7.80 -9.10
CA HIS A 176 3.00 -8.32 -9.92
C HIS A 176 3.14 -7.50 -11.21
N THR A 177 4.38 -7.24 -11.62
CA THR A 177 4.64 -6.66 -12.94
C THR A 177 4.48 -7.71 -14.04
N ARG A 178 4.15 -7.25 -15.26
CA ARG A 178 4.26 -8.06 -16.48
C ARG A 178 5.73 -8.33 -16.80
N LYS A 179 5.96 -9.38 -17.62
CA LYS A 179 7.31 -9.73 -18.07
C LYS A 179 7.84 -8.87 -19.22
N LEU A 180 6.97 -8.06 -19.83
CA LEU A 180 7.35 -7.17 -20.93
C LEU A 180 8.14 -5.98 -20.37
N ALA A 181 9.30 -5.72 -20.96
CA ALA A 181 10.05 -4.50 -20.70
C ALA A 181 9.27 -3.31 -21.28
N ALA A 182 9.21 -2.22 -20.54
CA ALA A 182 8.67 -0.94 -20.97
C ALA A 182 9.69 0.15 -20.68
N ASP A 183 9.66 1.22 -21.45
CA ASP A 183 10.55 2.37 -21.28
C ASP A 183 10.25 3.05 -19.94
N ASP A 184 8.98 3.18 -19.59
CA ASP A 184 8.54 3.55 -18.25
C ASP A 184 8.27 2.30 -17.41
N LYS A 185 8.90 2.22 -16.24
CA LYS A 185 8.72 1.10 -15.31
C LYS A 185 7.30 1.00 -14.75
N PHE A 186 6.59 2.11 -14.64
CA PHE A 186 5.20 2.12 -14.20
C PHE A 186 4.25 1.48 -15.21
N ASP A 187 4.58 1.50 -16.51
CA ASP A 187 3.85 0.77 -17.54
C ASP A 187 3.95 -0.76 -17.40
N MET A 188 4.93 -1.25 -16.64
CA MET A 188 5.03 -2.68 -16.30
C MET A 188 4.04 -3.11 -15.21
N ILE A 189 3.39 -2.18 -14.52
CA ILE A 189 2.32 -2.51 -13.57
C ILE A 189 1.23 -3.22 -14.38
N ALA A 190 1.02 -4.50 -14.08
CA ALA A 190 0.22 -5.39 -14.91
C ALA A 190 -1.18 -4.83 -15.16
N GLY A 191 -1.51 -4.66 -16.40
CA GLY A 191 -2.86 -4.30 -16.78
C GLY A 191 -2.92 -3.17 -17.81
N THR A 192 -2.28 -2.10 -17.63
CA THR A 192 -2.12 -0.89 -18.46
C THR A 192 -1.97 0.32 -17.54
N ASN A 193 -1.71 1.51 -18.07
CA ASN A 193 -1.66 2.81 -17.38
C ASN A 193 -2.90 3.13 -16.50
N GLY A 194 -3.99 2.39 -16.65
CA GLY A 194 -5.23 2.60 -15.91
C GLY A 194 -5.20 2.09 -14.46
N LEU A 195 -4.47 1.01 -14.13
CA LEU A 195 -4.49 0.51 -12.74
C LEU A 195 -3.81 1.50 -11.78
N LEU A 196 -2.71 2.11 -12.20
CA LEU A 196 -2.09 3.20 -11.45
C LEU A 196 -3.02 4.42 -11.37
N GLY A 197 -3.83 4.68 -12.41
CA GLY A 197 -4.83 5.74 -12.41
C GLY A 197 -5.94 5.60 -11.35
N ALA A 198 -6.22 4.37 -10.89
CA ALA A 198 -7.16 4.11 -9.80
C ALA A 198 -6.56 4.38 -8.40
N ALA A 199 -5.24 4.48 -8.29
CA ALA A 199 -4.51 4.71 -7.05
C ALA A 199 -4.03 6.18 -6.93
N ASP A 200 -3.56 6.57 -5.75
CA ASP A 200 -2.95 7.87 -5.49
C ASP A 200 -1.47 7.90 -5.85
N GLY A 201 -0.86 6.72 -5.97
CA GLY A 201 0.52 6.57 -6.37
C GLY A 201 0.96 5.13 -6.50
N GLY A 202 2.22 4.94 -6.81
CA GLY A 202 2.80 3.63 -6.99
C GLY A 202 4.29 3.55 -6.71
N PHE A 203 4.70 2.34 -6.40
CA PHE A 203 6.07 1.95 -6.14
C PHE A 203 6.44 0.78 -7.05
N VAL A 204 7.56 0.85 -7.74
CA VAL A 204 8.07 -0.26 -8.55
C VAL A 204 9.41 -0.73 -8.00
N LEU A 205 9.41 -1.92 -7.39
CA LEU A 205 10.63 -2.56 -6.90
C LEU A 205 11.26 -3.40 -8.00
N SER A 206 12.48 -3.05 -8.39
CA SER A 206 13.22 -3.72 -9.46
C SER A 206 14.64 -4.09 -9.05
N LYS A 207 15.17 -5.18 -9.62
CA LYS A 207 16.56 -5.62 -9.48
C LYS A 207 17.17 -5.87 -10.85
N GLU A 208 18.41 -5.52 -11.03
CA GLU A 208 19.17 -5.87 -12.24
C GLU A 208 19.35 -7.39 -12.37
N LYS A 209 19.78 -8.04 -11.28
CA LYS A 209 20.00 -9.48 -11.21
C LYS A 209 19.27 -10.06 -10.00
N ARG A 210 18.70 -11.25 -10.14
CA ARG A 210 18.00 -11.93 -9.03
C ARG A 210 18.85 -12.16 -7.80
N THR A 211 20.14 -12.40 -8.01
CA THR A 211 21.13 -12.68 -6.95
C THR A 211 21.64 -11.42 -6.28
N SER A 212 21.39 -10.23 -6.85
CA SER A 212 21.81 -8.95 -6.28
C SER A 212 21.06 -8.67 -4.97
N ASN A 213 21.79 -8.13 -3.99
CA ASN A 213 21.19 -7.52 -2.81
C ASN A 213 20.78 -6.06 -3.06
N ALA A 214 21.25 -5.44 -4.15
CA ALA A 214 20.82 -4.12 -4.56
C ALA A 214 19.49 -4.16 -5.32
N ALA A 215 18.66 -3.17 -5.10
CA ALA A 215 17.40 -2.95 -5.80
C ALA A 215 17.16 -1.46 -6.00
N VAL A 216 16.28 -1.12 -6.92
CA VAL A 216 15.78 0.22 -7.12
C VAL A 216 14.30 0.22 -6.81
N LEU A 217 13.86 1.19 -6.02
CA LEU A 217 12.46 1.49 -5.78
C LEU A 217 12.14 2.83 -6.46
N ASP A 218 11.43 2.77 -7.58
CA ASP A 218 10.89 3.95 -8.24
C ASP A 218 9.54 4.29 -7.59
N VAL A 219 9.32 5.57 -7.29
CA VAL A 219 8.15 6.09 -6.55
C VAL A 219 7.51 7.19 -7.36
N THR A 220 6.17 7.17 -7.46
CA THR A 220 5.37 8.26 -8.03
C THR A 220 4.05 8.41 -7.26
N GLY A 221 3.48 9.61 -7.25
CA GLY A 221 2.20 9.83 -6.59
C GLY A 221 1.68 11.26 -6.71
N ARG A 222 0.46 11.49 -6.25
CA ARG A 222 -0.22 12.79 -6.34
C ARG A 222 0.29 13.80 -5.30
N ASP A 223 0.72 13.30 -4.13
CA ASP A 223 1.05 14.11 -2.97
C ASP A 223 2.57 14.10 -2.63
N GLN A 224 3.37 13.38 -3.41
CA GLN A 224 4.82 13.31 -3.28
C GLN A 224 5.50 13.52 -4.63
N GLU A 225 6.75 13.97 -4.58
CA GLU A 225 7.61 14.05 -5.77
C GLU A 225 8.00 12.65 -6.26
N ASP A 226 8.24 12.53 -7.56
CA ASP A 226 8.80 11.32 -8.16
C ASP A 226 10.21 11.09 -7.62
N GLN A 227 10.46 9.88 -7.14
CA GLN A 227 11.73 9.53 -6.49
C GLN A 227 12.27 8.21 -7.02
N ARG A 228 13.59 8.08 -6.96
CA ARG A 228 14.29 6.83 -7.22
C ARG A 228 15.20 6.51 -6.06
N LEU A 229 14.85 5.49 -5.29
CA LEU A 229 15.58 5.07 -4.10
C LEU A 229 16.44 3.85 -4.43
N HIS A 230 17.74 3.92 -4.13
CA HIS A 230 18.66 2.80 -4.24
C HIS A 230 18.72 2.07 -2.92
N LEU A 231 18.21 0.84 -2.90
CA LEU A 231 18.09 0.02 -1.71
C LEU A 231 19.11 -1.11 -1.73
N THR A 232 19.65 -1.44 -0.57
CA THR A 232 20.50 -2.63 -0.38
C THR A 232 19.90 -3.49 0.71
N LYS A 233 19.63 -4.75 0.39
CA LYS A 233 19.11 -5.71 1.35
C LYS A 233 20.22 -6.32 2.16
N ASN A 234 20.16 -6.22 3.48
CA ASN A 234 21.04 -6.93 4.36
C ASN A 234 20.88 -8.46 4.17
N PRO A 235 21.94 -9.22 3.86
CA PRO A 235 21.83 -10.66 3.60
C PRO A 235 21.50 -11.50 4.85
N GLU A 236 21.77 -11.00 6.04
CA GLU A 236 21.53 -11.69 7.31
C GLU A 236 20.10 -11.46 7.79
N THR A 237 19.71 -10.20 7.93
CA THR A 237 18.38 -9.79 8.43
C THR A 237 17.31 -9.70 7.36
N LEU A 238 17.68 -9.64 6.09
CA LEU A 238 16.77 -9.45 4.94
C LEU A 238 16.04 -8.09 4.92
N VAL A 239 16.43 -7.15 5.76
CA VAL A 239 15.93 -5.76 5.79
C VAL A 239 16.56 -4.96 4.65
N TRP A 240 15.77 -4.10 3.99
CA TRP A 240 16.21 -3.21 2.90
C TRP A 240 16.80 -1.92 3.41
#